data_5adeee8b4407156aaac1e99ae5ab1200
#
_entry.id   5adeee8b4407156aaac1e99ae5ab1200
#
_cell.length_a   1.000
_cell.length_b   1.000
_cell.length_c   1.000
_cell.angle_alpha   90.00
_cell.angle_beta   90.00
_cell.angle_gamma   90.00
#
_symmetry.space_group_name_H-M   'P 1'
#
loop_
_entity.id
_entity.type
_entity.pdbx_description
1 polymer ?
#
loop_
_entity_poly.entity_id
_entity_poly.type
_entity_poly.pdbx_seq_one_letter_code
_entity_poly.pdbx_strand_id
1 'polypeptide(L)'
;ASLVGSEMCIRDRYNAKNFIMNYLDILPLIPAEEDIVAAVNNDFTILWILLSGILVFFMQAGFTALEAGMTRAKNGVNIAMKNFMDICVATITWVVCGYGLMYGAKTAGFISLGSDVWFNEGAGAHDVFFQLVFAATAATIVSGAIAGRTKYSTYIIFTIFMTAIIYPISGGWQWYGDGAFLADAGFIDFAGSSIVHAVGGFAALVAAAMVGPRIGKFDGGKVNPIPGSNLLLGALGVFILWLGWFGFNGGSQLAWGGADSAAA
;
A
#
# COMPACT_ATOMS: atom_id res chain seq x y z
N ALA A 1 25.81 -39.11 -64.82
CA ALA A 1 24.56 -38.58 -64.26
C ALA A 1 24.12 -39.15 -62.93
N SER A 2 24.60 -40.37 -62.52
CA SER A 2 24.19 -41.04 -61.29
C SER A 2 24.96 -40.62 -60.02
N LEU A 3 26.19 -40.13 -60.17
CA LEU A 3 27.05 -39.74 -59.05
C LEU A 3 26.65 -38.34 -58.47
N VAL A 4 26.24 -37.39 -59.31
CA VAL A 4 25.83 -36.04 -58.89
C VAL A 4 24.53 -36.07 -58.10
N GLY A 5 23.60 -36.96 -58.42
CA GLY A 5 22.36 -37.14 -57.68
C GLY A 5 22.55 -37.75 -56.29
N SER A 6 23.53 -38.67 -56.14
CA SER A 6 23.83 -39.29 -54.82
C SER A 6 24.53 -38.35 -53.85
N GLU A 7 25.46 -37.49 -54.34
CA GLU A 7 26.15 -36.51 -53.50
C GLU A 7 25.21 -35.39 -53.05
N MET A 8 24.32 -34.96 -53.91
CA MET A 8 23.30 -33.93 -53.54
C MET A 8 22.35 -34.48 -52.50
N CYS A 9 21.91 -35.71 -52.64
CA CYS A 9 21.02 -36.35 -51.65
C CYS A 9 21.69 -36.60 -50.28
N ILE A 10 23.02 -36.90 -50.28
CA ILE A 10 23.79 -37.06 -49.04
C ILE A 10 24.00 -35.70 -48.36
N ARG A 11 24.30 -34.65 -49.11
CA ARG A 11 24.51 -33.30 -48.59
C ARG A 11 23.22 -32.75 -47.99
N ASP A 12 22.08 -32.98 -48.63
CA ASP A 12 20.76 -32.51 -48.14
C ASP A 12 20.35 -33.27 -46.85
N ARG A 13 20.65 -34.57 -46.77
CA ARG A 13 20.43 -35.36 -45.53
C ARG A 13 21.35 -34.92 -44.41
N TYR A 14 22.62 -34.58 -44.72
CA TYR A 14 23.56 -34.08 -43.72
C TYR A 14 23.16 -32.71 -43.19
N ASN A 15 22.72 -31.82 -44.07
CA ASN A 15 22.20 -30.49 -43.72
C ASN A 15 20.90 -30.58 -42.91
N ALA A 16 19.95 -31.45 -43.27
CA ALA A 16 18.74 -31.69 -42.53
C ALA A 16 19.04 -32.28 -41.14
N LYS A 17 19.99 -33.22 -41.06
CA LYS A 17 20.39 -33.80 -39.76
C LYS A 17 21.02 -32.76 -38.83
N ASN A 18 21.93 -31.92 -39.38
CA ASN A 18 22.51 -30.81 -38.60
C ASN A 18 21.51 -29.77 -38.20
N PHE A 19 20.54 -29.45 -39.07
CA PHE A 19 19.44 -28.54 -38.75
C PHE A 19 18.58 -29.11 -37.59
N ILE A 20 18.24 -30.38 -37.66
CA ILE A 20 17.45 -31.04 -36.59
C ILE A 20 18.26 -31.11 -35.30
N MET A 21 19.58 -31.46 -35.37
CA MET A 21 20.42 -31.46 -34.17
C MET A 21 20.51 -30.09 -33.54
N ASN A 22 20.78 -29.04 -34.31
CA ASN A 22 20.78 -27.66 -33.80
C ASN A 22 19.42 -27.22 -33.23
N TYR A 23 18.32 -27.67 -33.83
CA TYR A 23 16.99 -27.39 -33.33
C TYR A 23 16.72 -28.09 -31.99
N LEU A 24 17.13 -29.35 -31.86
CA LEU A 24 17.01 -30.11 -30.62
C LEU A 24 17.88 -29.56 -29.49
N ASP A 25 19.03 -28.96 -29.82
CA ASP A 25 19.89 -28.30 -28.85
C ASP A 25 19.30 -26.97 -28.34
N ILE A 26 18.49 -26.30 -29.15
CA ILE A 26 17.83 -25.04 -28.81
C ILE A 26 16.48 -25.26 -28.08
N LEU A 27 15.79 -26.34 -28.39
CA LEU A 27 14.46 -26.65 -27.85
C LEU A 27 14.39 -26.60 -26.31
N PRO A 28 15.37 -27.14 -25.55
CA PRO A 28 15.39 -27.04 -24.10
C PRO A 28 15.64 -25.64 -23.56
N LEU A 29 16.09 -24.69 -24.42
CA LEU A 29 16.34 -23.30 -24.05
C LEU A 29 15.09 -22.41 -24.21
N ILE A 30 14.04 -22.94 -24.86
CA ILE A 30 12.76 -22.26 -25.00
C ILE A 30 11.96 -22.55 -23.72
N PRO A 31 11.58 -21.51 -22.95
CA PRO A 31 10.76 -21.72 -21.75
C PRO A 31 9.45 -22.42 -22.11
N ALA A 32 8.94 -23.26 -21.24
CA ALA A 32 7.64 -23.87 -21.42
C ALA A 32 6.56 -22.77 -21.51
N GLU A 33 5.49 -23.02 -22.24
CA GLU A 33 4.36 -22.08 -22.37
C GLU A 33 3.82 -21.68 -21.00
N GLU A 34 3.73 -22.64 -20.07
CA GLU A 34 3.30 -22.39 -18.69
C GLU A 34 4.22 -21.42 -17.96
N ASP A 35 5.55 -21.50 -18.16
CA ASP A 35 6.52 -20.58 -17.55
C ASP A 35 6.39 -19.17 -18.10
N ILE A 36 6.14 -19.06 -19.41
CA ILE A 36 5.92 -17.74 -20.06
C ILE A 36 4.62 -17.11 -19.53
N VAL A 37 3.54 -17.89 -19.46
CA VAL A 37 2.25 -17.42 -18.93
C VAL A 37 2.38 -17.00 -17.47
N ALA A 38 3.09 -17.78 -16.65
CA ALA A 38 3.33 -17.44 -15.25
C ALA A 38 4.14 -16.15 -15.10
N ALA A 39 5.20 -15.97 -15.89
CA ALA A 39 6.00 -14.75 -15.89
C ALA A 39 5.18 -13.52 -16.30
N VAL A 40 4.39 -13.62 -17.36
CA VAL A 40 3.53 -12.54 -17.83
C VAL A 40 2.46 -12.17 -16.78
N ASN A 41 1.82 -13.16 -16.16
CA ASN A 41 0.85 -12.93 -15.09
C ASN A 41 1.49 -12.26 -13.87
N ASN A 42 2.72 -12.63 -13.51
CA ASN A 42 3.46 -11.99 -12.44
C ASN A 42 3.74 -10.51 -12.77
N ASP A 43 4.18 -10.20 -13.98
CA ASP A 43 4.46 -8.82 -14.40
C ASP A 43 3.18 -7.96 -14.40
N PHE A 44 2.05 -8.51 -14.86
CA PHE A 44 0.76 -7.82 -14.77
C PHE A 44 0.32 -7.63 -13.31
N THR A 45 0.57 -8.59 -12.44
CA THR A 45 0.28 -8.47 -10.99
C THR A 45 1.10 -7.33 -10.37
N ILE A 46 2.41 -7.27 -10.65
CA ILE A 46 3.28 -6.18 -10.19
C ILE A 46 2.78 -4.83 -10.71
N LEU A 47 2.46 -4.74 -11.99
CA LEU A 47 1.91 -3.52 -12.60
C LEU A 47 0.59 -3.11 -11.92
N TRP A 48 -0.31 -4.06 -11.67
CA TRP A 48 -1.58 -3.81 -11.00
C TRP A 48 -1.39 -3.26 -9.57
N ILE A 49 -0.49 -3.88 -8.80
CA ILE A 49 -0.16 -3.43 -7.44
C ILE A 49 0.45 -2.03 -7.45
N LEU A 50 1.36 -1.73 -8.38
CA LEU A 50 1.95 -0.40 -8.52
C LEU A 50 0.92 0.67 -8.90
N LEU A 51 0.07 0.41 -9.89
CA LEU A 51 -0.99 1.34 -10.30
C LEU A 51 -1.98 1.57 -9.14
N SER A 52 -2.37 0.53 -8.45
CA SER A 52 -3.24 0.61 -7.29
C SER A 52 -2.58 1.40 -6.15
N GLY A 53 -1.29 1.17 -5.89
CA GLY A 53 -0.52 1.94 -4.91
C GLY A 53 -0.43 3.43 -5.27
N ILE A 54 -0.28 3.77 -6.55
CA ILE A 54 -0.30 5.16 -7.03
C ILE A 54 -1.67 5.81 -6.78
N LEU A 55 -2.78 5.09 -7.02
CA LEU A 55 -4.12 5.58 -6.72
C LEU A 55 -4.31 5.85 -5.23
N VAL A 56 -3.84 4.95 -4.37
CA VAL A 56 -3.88 5.13 -2.91
C VAL A 56 -2.93 6.26 -2.46
N PHE A 57 -1.73 6.37 -3.04
CA PHE A 57 -0.85 7.51 -2.78
C PHE A 57 -1.54 8.84 -3.08
N PHE A 58 -2.31 8.90 -4.17
CA PHE A 58 -3.05 10.12 -4.55
C PHE A 58 -4.18 10.45 -3.56
N MET A 59 -4.63 9.51 -2.72
CA MET A 59 -5.57 9.80 -1.64
C MET A 59 -5.02 10.81 -0.63
N GLN A 60 -3.70 10.98 -0.49
CA GLN A 60 -3.12 12.03 0.37
C GLN A 60 -3.52 13.44 -0.10
N ALA A 61 -3.64 13.66 -1.41
CA ALA A 61 -4.21 14.90 -1.94
C ALA A 61 -5.69 15.04 -1.60
N GLY A 62 -6.44 13.95 -1.62
CA GLY A 62 -7.84 13.88 -1.20
C GLY A 62 -8.03 14.25 0.27
N PHE A 63 -7.24 13.66 1.18
CA PHE A 63 -7.25 14.03 2.60
C PHE A 63 -6.90 15.49 2.80
N THR A 64 -5.87 15.98 2.11
CA THR A 64 -5.48 17.40 2.17
C THR A 64 -6.65 18.32 1.80
N ALA A 65 -7.33 18.06 0.69
CA ALA A 65 -8.44 18.86 0.20
C ALA A 65 -9.66 18.77 1.15
N LEU A 66 -9.99 17.55 1.59
CA LEU A 66 -11.10 17.31 2.54
C LEU A 66 -10.86 18.05 3.86
N GLU A 67 -9.71 17.85 4.49
CA GLU A 67 -9.39 18.45 5.77
C GLU A 67 -9.28 19.97 5.67
N ALA A 68 -8.63 20.51 4.63
CA ALA A 68 -8.51 21.95 4.41
C ALA A 68 -9.89 22.58 4.20
N GLY A 69 -10.78 21.93 3.44
CA GLY A 69 -12.13 22.40 3.22
C GLY A 69 -13.01 22.39 4.47
N MET A 70 -12.84 21.40 5.33
CA MET A 70 -13.64 21.21 6.55
C MET A 70 -13.11 21.97 7.77
N THR A 71 -11.99 22.68 7.64
CA THR A 71 -11.39 23.48 8.72
C THR A 71 -11.40 24.97 8.39
N ARG A 72 -11.00 25.80 9.37
CA ARG A 72 -10.89 27.26 9.17
C ARG A 72 -9.78 27.57 8.17
N ALA A 73 -9.97 28.54 7.27
CA ALA A 73 -9.02 28.95 6.21
C ALA A 73 -7.60 29.16 6.72
N LYS A 74 -7.42 29.75 7.91
CA LYS A 74 -6.11 29.98 8.53
C LYS A 74 -5.29 28.72 8.80
N ASN A 75 -5.93 27.56 8.80
CA ASN A 75 -5.28 26.27 9.04
C ASN A 75 -4.90 25.53 7.73
N GLY A 76 -5.34 26.02 6.56
CA GLY A 76 -5.18 25.32 5.29
C GLY A 76 -3.73 24.95 4.97
N VAL A 77 -2.81 25.91 5.13
CA VAL A 77 -1.37 25.66 4.89
C VAL A 77 -0.82 24.62 5.88
N ASN A 78 -1.18 24.74 7.17
CA ASN A 78 -0.74 23.76 8.18
C ASN A 78 -1.24 22.36 7.87
N ILE A 79 -2.47 22.22 7.38
CA ILE A 79 -3.06 20.95 6.98
C ILE A 79 -2.35 20.37 5.77
N ALA A 80 -2.13 21.17 4.73
CA ALA A 80 -1.40 20.73 3.55
C ALA A 80 0.00 20.24 3.91
N MET A 81 0.72 20.99 4.74
CA MET A 81 2.06 20.59 5.21
C MET A 81 2.04 19.34 6.08
N LYS A 82 1.00 19.12 6.91
CA LYS A 82 0.89 17.89 7.69
C LYS A 82 0.73 16.67 6.79
N ASN A 83 -0.20 16.70 5.85
CA ASN A 83 -0.45 15.58 4.95
C ASN A 83 0.74 15.31 4.02
N PHE A 84 1.43 16.38 3.55
CA PHE A 84 2.66 16.22 2.77
C PHE A 84 3.79 15.57 3.58
N MET A 85 4.03 16.04 4.81
CA MET A 85 5.07 15.48 5.66
C MET A 85 4.69 14.11 6.22
N ASP A 86 3.40 13.80 6.33
CA ASP A 86 2.93 12.48 6.72
C ASP A 86 3.49 11.41 5.79
N ILE A 87 3.27 11.56 4.48
CA ILE A 87 3.79 10.58 3.51
C ILE A 87 5.33 10.54 3.48
N CYS A 88 6.01 11.69 3.63
CA CYS A 88 7.48 11.73 3.67
C CYS A 88 8.04 10.97 4.88
N VAL A 89 7.48 11.22 6.06
CA VAL A 89 7.90 10.56 7.31
C VAL A 89 7.51 9.10 7.30
N ALA A 90 6.27 8.78 6.88
CA ALA A 90 5.81 7.41 6.74
C ALA A 90 6.72 6.59 5.81
N THR A 91 7.15 7.18 4.68
CA THR A 91 8.07 6.51 3.75
C THR A 91 9.37 6.10 4.45
N ILE A 92 9.99 7.01 5.18
CA ILE A 92 11.25 6.74 5.86
C ILE A 92 11.06 5.67 6.95
N THR A 93 10.09 5.84 7.83
CA THR A 93 9.87 4.93 8.95
C THR A 93 9.41 3.55 8.51
N TRP A 94 8.60 3.50 7.45
CA TRP A 94 8.12 2.25 6.87
C TRP A 94 9.24 1.43 6.24
N VAL A 95 10.08 2.07 5.41
CA VAL A 95 11.22 1.40 4.78
C VAL A 95 12.27 0.99 5.81
N VAL A 96 12.50 1.80 6.83
CA VAL A 96 13.50 1.48 7.86
C VAL A 96 13.09 0.30 8.74
N CYS A 97 11.84 0.26 9.20
CA CYS A 97 11.42 -0.77 10.15
C CYS A 97 9.94 -1.16 10.09
N GLY A 98 9.05 -0.29 9.62
CA GLY A 98 7.59 -0.53 9.66
C GLY A 98 7.19 -1.78 8.90
N TYR A 99 7.65 -1.93 7.65
CA TYR A 99 7.35 -3.10 6.84
C TYR A 99 7.85 -4.39 7.49
N GLY A 100 9.11 -4.44 7.91
CA GLY A 100 9.68 -5.62 8.53
C GLY A 100 9.02 -5.95 9.87
N LEU A 101 8.60 -4.95 10.65
CA LEU A 101 7.85 -5.18 11.88
C LEU A 101 6.45 -5.77 11.60
N MET A 102 5.85 -5.43 10.45
CA MET A 102 4.55 -5.97 10.05
C MET A 102 4.64 -7.35 9.43
N TYR A 103 5.59 -7.58 8.53
CA TYR A 103 5.70 -8.78 7.69
C TYR A 103 6.88 -9.69 8.03
N GLY A 104 7.77 -9.30 8.92
CA GLY A 104 8.86 -10.14 9.41
C GLY A 104 8.36 -11.30 10.30
N ALA A 105 9.23 -12.26 10.57
CA ALA A 105 8.90 -13.46 11.35
C ALA A 105 8.30 -13.12 12.71
N LYS A 106 7.12 -13.64 13.01
CA LYS A 106 6.38 -13.33 14.24
C LYS A 106 6.84 -14.17 15.42
N THR A 107 7.08 -13.52 16.52
CA THR A 107 7.24 -14.17 17.83
C THR A 107 5.85 -14.37 18.44
N ALA A 108 5.45 -15.63 18.61
CA ALA A 108 4.12 -16.02 19.11
C ALA A 108 2.94 -15.37 18.37
N GLY A 109 3.09 -15.07 17.07
CA GLY A 109 2.05 -14.44 16.24
C GLY A 109 1.80 -12.96 16.52
N PHE A 110 2.56 -12.32 17.40
CA PHE A 110 2.26 -10.98 17.91
C PHE A 110 3.16 -9.88 17.35
N ILE A 111 4.47 -10.09 17.34
CA ILE A 111 5.44 -9.05 16.98
C ILE A 111 6.66 -9.67 16.29
N SER A 112 7.21 -8.99 15.29
CA SER A 112 8.49 -9.38 14.69
C SER A 112 9.63 -8.73 15.46
N LEU A 113 10.63 -9.52 15.88
CA LEU A 113 11.78 -9.06 16.67
C LEU A 113 13.13 -9.48 16.07
N GLY A 114 13.12 -10.07 14.87
CA GLY A 114 14.32 -10.53 14.17
C GLY A 114 15.10 -9.41 13.47
N SER A 115 16.21 -9.77 12.85
CA SER A 115 17.01 -8.86 12.01
C SER A 115 16.27 -8.42 10.73
N ASP A 116 15.31 -9.20 10.29
CA ASP A 116 14.40 -8.98 9.17
C ASP A 116 13.44 -7.78 9.37
N VAL A 117 13.40 -7.20 10.58
CA VAL A 117 12.66 -5.95 10.83
C VAL A 117 13.30 -4.76 10.13
N TRP A 118 14.59 -4.78 9.85
CA TRP A 118 15.32 -3.62 9.36
C TRP A 118 15.52 -3.66 7.84
N PHE A 119 15.19 -2.55 7.16
CA PHE A 119 15.44 -2.28 5.74
C PHE A 119 14.83 -3.26 4.72
N ASN A 120 13.91 -4.13 5.14
CA ASN A 120 13.08 -5.00 4.26
C ASN A 120 13.88 -5.84 3.25
N GLU A 121 15.02 -6.41 3.67
CA GLU A 121 15.83 -7.25 2.80
C GLU A 121 15.00 -8.43 2.24
N GLY A 122 14.94 -8.53 0.91
CA GLY A 122 14.20 -9.58 0.20
C GLY A 122 12.73 -9.27 -0.13
N ALA A 123 12.16 -8.18 0.36
CA ALA A 123 10.80 -7.78 -0.02
C ALA A 123 10.75 -7.16 -1.42
N GLY A 124 9.70 -7.45 -2.18
CA GLY A 124 9.46 -6.81 -3.47
C GLY A 124 9.15 -5.31 -3.30
N ALA A 125 9.85 -4.44 -4.02
CA ALA A 125 9.67 -2.99 -3.88
C ALA A 125 8.23 -2.53 -4.18
N HIS A 126 7.50 -3.23 -5.05
CA HIS A 126 6.11 -2.96 -5.37
C HIS A 126 5.20 -3.20 -4.16
N ASP A 127 5.44 -4.27 -3.39
CA ASP A 127 4.68 -4.58 -2.19
C ASP A 127 5.02 -3.61 -1.05
N VAL A 128 6.30 -3.34 -0.81
CA VAL A 128 6.74 -2.33 0.17
C VAL A 128 6.07 -0.99 -0.09
N PHE A 129 6.00 -0.56 -1.37
CA PHE A 129 5.33 0.68 -1.77
C PHE A 129 3.82 0.62 -1.56
N PHE A 130 3.17 -0.49 -1.96
CA PHE A 130 1.73 -0.64 -1.79
C PHE A 130 1.33 -0.60 -0.31
N GLN A 131 2.03 -1.32 0.53
CA GLN A 131 1.75 -1.34 1.98
C GLN A 131 2.13 -0.02 2.68
N LEU A 132 3.14 0.71 2.20
CA LEU A 132 3.50 2.05 2.67
C LEU A 132 2.30 3.01 2.62
N VAL A 133 1.59 3.05 1.50
CA VAL A 133 0.50 4.01 1.31
C VAL A 133 -0.70 3.72 2.22
N PHE A 134 -0.85 2.48 2.68
CA PHE A 134 -1.82 2.09 3.70
C PHE A 134 -1.39 2.55 5.10
N ALA A 135 -0.12 2.40 5.44
CA ALA A 135 0.43 2.90 6.69
C ALA A 135 0.30 4.43 6.81
N ALA A 136 0.61 5.16 5.73
CA ALA A 136 0.43 6.60 5.65
C ALA A 136 -1.08 6.98 5.75
N THR A 137 -1.96 6.19 5.14
CA THR A 137 -3.41 6.40 5.27
C THR A 137 -3.88 6.27 6.71
N ALA A 138 -3.42 5.27 7.46
CA ALA A 138 -3.76 5.12 8.87
C ALA A 138 -3.30 6.33 9.71
N ALA A 139 -2.13 6.91 9.42
CA ALA A 139 -1.63 8.08 10.11
C ALA A 139 -2.40 9.37 9.72
N THR A 140 -2.72 9.56 8.45
CA THR A 140 -3.43 10.76 7.97
C THR A 140 -4.87 10.84 8.48
N ILE A 141 -5.55 9.72 8.78
CA ILE A 141 -6.88 9.71 9.41
C ILE A 141 -6.86 10.51 10.72
N VAL A 142 -5.78 10.43 11.50
CA VAL A 142 -5.64 11.17 12.75
C VAL A 142 -5.47 12.68 12.52
N SER A 143 -4.84 13.07 11.42
CA SER A 143 -4.60 14.47 11.05
C SER A 143 -5.89 15.31 11.10
N GLY A 144 -6.96 14.83 10.50
CA GLY A 144 -8.26 15.50 10.46
C GLY A 144 -8.88 15.67 11.85
N ALA A 145 -8.79 14.64 12.69
CA ALA A 145 -9.37 14.67 14.03
C ALA A 145 -8.74 15.71 14.96
N ILE A 146 -7.44 15.98 14.81
CA ILE A 146 -6.70 16.96 15.64
C ILE A 146 -6.44 18.30 14.92
N ALA A 147 -7.00 18.46 13.71
CA ALA A 147 -6.81 19.64 12.88
C ALA A 147 -7.15 20.95 13.60
N GLY A 148 -6.28 21.97 13.49
CA GLY A 148 -6.46 23.30 14.03
C GLY A 148 -6.22 23.44 15.54
N ARG A 149 -5.72 22.40 16.23
CA ARG A 149 -5.49 22.42 17.70
C ARG A 149 -4.23 21.65 18.14
N THR A 150 -3.47 21.11 17.20
CA THR A 150 -2.23 20.38 17.50
C THR A 150 -1.05 21.07 16.79
N LYS A 151 0.10 21.13 17.46
CA LYS A 151 1.33 21.65 16.89
C LYS A 151 1.80 20.74 15.76
N TYR A 152 2.38 21.33 14.73
CA TYR A 152 2.91 20.60 13.58
C TYR A 152 3.95 19.53 13.98
N SER A 153 4.92 19.90 14.80
CA SER A 153 5.96 18.97 15.29
C SER A 153 5.41 17.78 16.06
N THR A 154 4.35 17.98 16.84
CA THR A 154 3.69 16.89 17.57
C THR A 154 3.07 15.88 16.61
N TYR A 155 2.49 16.34 15.50
CA TYR A 155 1.94 15.47 14.49
C TYR A 155 3.03 14.65 13.78
N ILE A 156 4.18 15.27 13.46
CA ILE A 156 5.31 14.56 12.86
C ILE A 156 5.82 13.42 13.77
N ILE A 157 5.98 13.71 15.06
CA ILE A 157 6.37 12.68 16.05
C ILE A 157 5.31 11.57 16.11
N PHE A 158 4.03 11.94 16.11
CA PHE A 158 2.94 10.96 16.07
C PHE A 158 3.01 10.07 14.83
N THR A 159 3.24 10.64 13.63
CA THR A 159 3.37 9.87 12.38
C THR A 159 4.51 8.84 12.47
N ILE A 160 5.66 9.21 13.06
CA ILE A 160 6.77 8.26 13.29
C ILE A 160 6.29 7.07 14.12
N PHE A 161 5.66 7.30 15.27
CA PHE A 161 5.17 6.21 16.13
C PHE A 161 4.07 5.39 15.46
N MET A 162 3.18 6.06 14.73
CA MET A 162 2.08 5.39 14.04
C MET A 162 2.57 4.43 12.97
N THR A 163 3.49 4.87 12.12
CA THR A 163 3.94 4.10 10.96
C THR A 163 5.13 3.17 11.25
N ALA A 164 5.90 3.45 12.30
CA ALA A 164 7.00 2.58 12.72
C ALA A 164 6.56 1.47 13.70
N ILE A 165 5.49 1.68 14.49
CA ILE A 165 5.19 0.81 15.64
C ILE A 165 3.72 0.41 15.67
N ILE A 166 2.79 1.37 15.80
CA ILE A 166 1.37 1.08 16.09
C ILE A 166 0.73 0.32 14.95
N TYR A 167 0.79 0.89 13.76
CA TYR A 167 0.20 0.31 12.56
C TYR A 167 0.85 -1.03 12.17
N PRO A 168 2.20 -1.16 12.14
CA PRO A 168 2.84 -2.42 11.79
C PRO A 168 2.49 -3.57 12.73
N ILE A 169 2.45 -3.32 14.03
CA ILE A 169 2.11 -4.37 15.02
C ILE A 169 0.66 -4.81 14.81
N SER A 170 -0.27 -3.86 14.80
CA SER A 170 -1.69 -4.18 14.66
C SER A 170 -2.04 -4.78 13.29
N GLY A 171 -1.42 -4.30 12.21
CA GLY A 171 -1.57 -4.85 10.88
C GLY A 171 -0.99 -6.25 10.74
N GLY A 172 0.16 -6.48 11.35
CA GLY A 172 0.80 -7.78 11.36
C GLY A 172 0.02 -8.86 12.11
N TRP A 173 -0.92 -8.51 12.99
CA TRP A 173 -1.81 -9.48 13.63
C TRP A 173 -2.78 -10.17 12.67
N GLN A 174 -3.03 -9.57 11.52
CA GLN A 174 -3.90 -10.11 10.47
C GLN A 174 -3.16 -10.37 9.16
N TRP A 175 -2.48 -9.36 8.61
CA TRP A 175 -1.97 -9.41 7.23
C TRP A 175 -0.61 -10.11 7.10
N TYR A 176 0.01 -10.49 8.20
CA TYR A 176 1.16 -11.40 8.15
C TYR A 176 0.77 -12.76 7.58
N GLY A 177 -0.48 -13.18 7.76
CA GLY A 177 -1.00 -14.46 7.30
C GLY A 177 -0.94 -15.55 8.37
N ASP A 178 -0.64 -16.78 7.96
CA ASP A 178 -0.62 -17.95 8.85
C ASP A 178 0.35 -17.75 10.02
N GLY A 179 -0.11 -18.05 11.22
CA GLY A 179 0.62 -17.82 12.48
C GLY A 179 0.46 -16.42 13.05
N ALA A 180 -0.34 -15.54 12.43
CA ALA A 180 -0.67 -14.25 12.99
C ALA A 180 -1.85 -14.34 13.95
N PHE A 181 -1.78 -13.62 15.06
CA PHE A 181 -2.70 -13.70 16.20
C PHE A 181 -4.19 -13.59 15.83
N LEU A 182 -4.58 -12.64 15.00
CA LEU A 182 -5.98 -12.45 14.58
C LEU A 182 -6.35 -13.34 13.41
N ALA A 183 -5.44 -13.60 12.48
CA ALA A 183 -5.70 -14.50 11.35
C ALA A 183 -5.99 -15.93 11.82
N ASP A 184 -5.20 -16.44 12.75
CA ASP A 184 -5.41 -17.76 13.36
C ASP A 184 -6.71 -17.84 14.16
N ALA A 185 -7.19 -16.70 14.70
CA ALA A 185 -8.49 -16.60 15.35
C ALA A 185 -9.68 -16.51 14.34
N GLY A 186 -9.41 -16.52 13.04
CA GLY A 186 -10.43 -16.43 11.98
C GLY A 186 -10.91 -15.01 11.68
N PHE A 187 -10.22 -13.98 12.14
CA PHE A 187 -10.52 -12.60 11.77
C PHE A 187 -10.10 -12.33 10.33
N ILE A 188 -10.96 -11.65 9.57
CA ILE A 188 -10.72 -11.32 8.16
C ILE A 188 -10.84 -9.81 7.96
N ASP A 189 -9.81 -9.20 7.40
CA ASP A 189 -9.83 -7.82 6.89
C ASP A 189 -9.20 -7.79 5.49
N PHE A 190 -10.03 -7.60 4.48
CA PHE A 190 -9.58 -7.69 3.08
C PHE A 190 -8.70 -6.50 2.68
N ALA A 191 -9.16 -5.29 2.92
CA ALA A 191 -8.50 -4.07 2.43
C ALA A 191 -8.17 -3.04 3.52
N GLY A 192 -8.41 -3.32 4.80
CA GLY A 192 -8.03 -2.42 5.88
C GLY A 192 -9.17 -1.66 6.54
N SER A 193 -10.41 -2.16 6.48
CA SER A 193 -11.52 -1.57 7.25
C SER A 193 -11.19 -1.46 8.73
N SER A 194 -10.56 -2.48 9.31
CA SER A 194 -10.10 -2.49 10.69
C SER A 194 -8.63 -2.09 10.79
N ILE A 195 -7.77 -2.72 10.03
CA ILE A 195 -6.31 -2.56 10.14
C ILE A 195 -5.86 -1.14 9.79
N VAL A 196 -6.47 -0.50 8.79
CA VAL A 196 -6.15 0.89 8.44
C VAL A 196 -7.11 1.85 9.12
N HIS A 197 -8.41 1.72 8.84
CA HIS A 197 -9.39 2.73 9.23
C HIS A 197 -9.76 2.67 10.70
N ALA A 198 -9.96 1.48 11.31
CA ALA A 198 -10.23 1.44 12.73
C ALA A 198 -8.99 1.76 13.56
N VAL A 199 -7.80 1.31 13.17
CA VAL A 199 -6.54 1.68 13.86
C VAL A 199 -6.34 3.20 13.81
N GLY A 200 -6.46 3.82 12.63
CA GLY A 200 -6.43 5.28 12.51
C GLY A 200 -7.56 5.97 13.29
N GLY A 201 -8.78 5.43 13.24
CA GLY A 201 -9.94 5.97 13.95
C GLY A 201 -9.83 5.92 15.47
N PHE A 202 -9.35 4.82 16.04
CA PHE A 202 -9.10 4.73 17.49
C PHE A 202 -7.96 5.63 17.94
N ALA A 203 -6.87 5.69 17.17
CA ALA A 203 -5.82 6.66 17.43
C ALA A 203 -6.31 8.10 17.35
N ALA A 204 -7.18 8.41 16.38
CA ALA A 204 -7.84 9.71 16.25
C ALA A 204 -8.76 10.05 17.44
N LEU A 205 -9.50 9.06 17.94
CA LEU A 205 -10.37 9.23 19.11
C LEU A 205 -9.53 9.60 20.34
N VAL A 206 -8.47 8.86 20.63
CA VAL A 206 -7.56 9.12 21.75
C VAL A 206 -6.91 10.49 21.61
N ALA A 207 -6.33 10.78 20.43
CA ALA A 207 -5.68 12.05 20.16
C ALA A 207 -6.66 13.22 20.28
N ALA A 208 -7.90 13.10 19.79
CA ALA A 208 -8.93 14.12 19.91
C ALA A 208 -9.34 14.36 21.37
N ALA A 209 -9.43 13.30 22.17
CA ALA A 209 -9.72 13.39 23.60
C ALA A 209 -8.58 14.11 24.38
N MET A 210 -7.32 13.79 24.03
CA MET A 210 -6.15 14.40 24.68
C MET A 210 -6.02 15.89 24.36
N VAL A 211 -6.22 16.32 23.10
CA VAL A 211 -6.07 17.73 22.70
C VAL A 211 -7.30 18.56 23.07
N GLY A 212 -8.43 17.95 23.37
CA GLY A 212 -9.66 18.59 23.75
C GLY A 212 -10.34 19.37 22.59
N PRO A 213 -11.35 20.19 22.87
CA PRO A 213 -12.10 20.94 21.87
C PRO A 213 -11.28 22.11 21.29
N ARG A 214 -11.65 22.56 20.08
CA ARG A 214 -11.08 23.78 19.50
C ARG A 214 -11.42 24.99 20.37
N ILE A 215 -10.46 25.91 20.52
CA ILE A 215 -10.64 27.17 21.26
C ILE A 215 -11.85 27.91 20.72
N GLY A 216 -12.76 28.30 21.60
CA GLY A 216 -14.01 29.00 21.28
C GLY A 216 -15.15 28.08 20.81
N LYS A 217 -14.97 26.74 20.78
CA LYS A 217 -16.04 25.81 20.44
C LYS A 217 -17.12 25.77 21.51
N PHE A 218 -16.72 25.75 22.77
CA PHE A 218 -17.60 25.79 23.94
C PHE A 218 -17.21 27.01 24.79
N ASP A 219 -18.14 27.90 25.02
CA ASP A 219 -17.91 29.11 25.79
C ASP A 219 -19.19 29.43 26.64
N GLY A 220 -19.02 29.54 27.95
CA GLY A 220 -20.12 29.87 28.87
C GLY A 220 -21.35 28.93 28.76
N GLY A 221 -21.12 27.63 28.46
CA GLY A 221 -22.18 26.66 28.28
C GLY A 221 -22.86 26.68 26.89
N LYS A 222 -22.39 27.55 25.98
CA LYS A 222 -22.89 27.64 24.61
C LYS A 222 -21.96 26.87 23.65
N VAL A 223 -22.55 26.26 22.61
CA VAL A 223 -21.81 25.60 21.52
C VAL A 223 -21.76 26.56 20.35
N ASN A 224 -20.57 27.03 20.02
CA ASN A 224 -20.35 27.93 18.89
C ASN A 224 -20.05 27.12 17.60
N PRO A 225 -20.68 27.42 16.46
CA PRO A 225 -20.38 26.79 15.20
C PRO A 225 -18.97 27.23 14.73
N ILE A 226 -18.19 26.29 14.24
CA ILE A 226 -16.91 26.53 13.56
C ILE A 226 -17.00 25.85 12.19
N PRO A 227 -17.62 26.53 11.20
CA PRO A 227 -17.81 25.94 9.88
C PRO A 227 -16.49 25.74 9.13
N GLY A 228 -16.49 24.81 8.19
CA GLY A 228 -15.41 24.65 7.23
C GLY A 228 -15.27 25.89 6.33
N SER A 229 -14.08 26.12 5.86
CA SER A 229 -13.75 27.32 5.04
C SER A 229 -14.19 27.18 3.58
N ASN A 230 -14.23 25.95 3.05
CA ASN A 230 -14.54 25.69 1.65
C ASN A 230 -15.13 24.28 1.47
N LEU A 231 -16.45 24.17 1.52
CA LEU A 231 -17.13 22.88 1.39
C LEU A 231 -16.96 22.27 -0.01
N LEU A 232 -16.78 23.08 -1.06
CA LEU A 232 -16.50 22.57 -2.42
C LEU A 232 -15.13 21.89 -2.48
N LEU A 233 -14.11 22.47 -1.84
CA LEU A 233 -12.82 21.82 -1.71
C LEU A 233 -12.92 20.50 -0.92
N GLY A 234 -13.71 20.50 0.15
CA GLY A 234 -14.00 19.30 0.91
C GLY A 234 -14.67 18.21 0.06
N ALA A 235 -15.67 18.58 -0.73
CA ALA A 235 -16.34 17.66 -1.67
C ALA A 235 -15.36 17.12 -2.74
N LEU A 236 -14.52 17.97 -3.30
CA LEU A 236 -13.46 17.54 -4.24
C LEU A 236 -12.52 16.53 -3.58
N GLY A 237 -12.16 16.76 -2.32
CA GLY A 237 -11.34 15.81 -1.54
C GLY A 237 -12.01 14.44 -1.45
N VAL A 238 -13.33 14.38 -1.22
CA VAL A 238 -14.07 13.11 -1.20
C VAL A 238 -14.02 12.39 -2.55
N PHE A 239 -14.17 13.10 -3.67
CA PHE A 239 -14.06 12.48 -5.00
C PHE A 239 -12.66 11.93 -5.27
N ILE A 240 -11.61 12.63 -4.85
CA ILE A 240 -10.22 12.15 -4.98
C ILE A 240 -10.03 10.88 -4.12
N LEU A 241 -10.53 10.86 -2.88
CA LEU A 241 -10.49 9.68 -2.02
C LEU A 241 -11.26 8.51 -2.65
N TRP A 242 -12.43 8.78 -3.21
CA TRP A 242 -13.23 7.76 -3.88
C TRP A 242 -12.51 7.15 -5.09
N LEU A 243 -11.88 7.98 -5.93
CA LEU A 243 -11.06 7.48 -7.03
C LEU A 243 -9.92 6.58 -6.51
N GLY A 244 -9.20 7.03 -5.47
CA GLY A 244 -8.14 6.23 -4.84
C GLY A 244 -8.63 4.91 -4.26
N TRP A 245 -9.91 4.84 -3.87
CA TRP A 245 -10.51 3.64 -3.28
C TRP A 245 -10.64 2.48 -4.25
N PHE A 246 -10.71 2.73 -5.56
CA PHE A 246 -10.61 1.66 -6.56
C PHE A 246 -9.23 0.97 -6.51
N GLY A 247 -8.15 1.73 -6.27
CA GLY A 247 -6.84 1.16 -6.00
C GLY A 247 -6.75 0.51 -4.61
N PHE A 248 -7.37 1.13 -3.60
CA PHE A 248 -7.36 0.63 -2.23
C PHE A 248 -7.96 -0.78 -2.13
N ASN A 249 -9.14 -0.98 -2.64
CA ASN A 249 -9.80 -2.28 -2.62
C ASN A 249 -9.31 -3.20 -3.74
N GLY A 250 -9.32 -2.74 -5.00
CA GLY A 250 -8.93 -3.56 -6.13
C GLY A 250 -7.47 -4.04 -6.05
N GLY A 251 -6.56 -3.19 -5.56
CA GLY A 251 -5.16 -3.55 -5.33
C GLY A 251 -4.96 -4.56 -4.20
N SER A 252 -5.84 -4.56 -3.20
CA SER A 252 -5.76 -5.48 -2.05
C SER A 252 -6.00 -6.95 -2.40
N GLN A 253 -6.47 -7.24 -3.62
CA GLN A 253 -6.47 -8.62 -4.14
C GLN A 253 -5.06 -9.16 -4.35
N LEU A 254 -4.05 -8.30 -4.51
CA LEU A 254 -2.64 -8.64 -4.72
C LEU A 254 -2.40 -9.60 -5.89
N ALA A 255 -3.33 -9.64 -6.84
CA ALA A 255 -3.27 -10.48 -8.02
C ALA A 255 -3.94 -9.81 -9.22
N TRP A 256 -3.48 -10.15 -10.42
CA TRP A 256 -4.11 -9.74 -11.67
C TRP A 256 -4.94 -10.89 -12.25
N GLY A 257 -6.15 -10.57 -12.71
CA GLY A 257 -7.02 -11.53 -13.40
C GLY A 257 -7.76 -12.50 -12.46
N GLY A 258 -8.60 -13.33 -13.06
CA GLY A 258 -9.44 -14.27 -12.34
C GLY A 258 -10.75 -13.68 -11.80
N ALA A 259 -11.64 -14.56 -11.34
CA ALA A 259 -12.95 -14.17 -10.82
C ALA A 259 -12.86 -13.31 -9.56
N ASP A 260 -11.90 -13.59 -8.70
CA ASP A 260 -11.71 -12.90 -7.42
C ASP A 260 -11.23 -11.45 -7.64
N SER A 261 -10.33 -11.22 -8.62
CA SER A 261 -9.90 -9.86 -8.99
C SER A 261 -11.03 -9.04 -9.60
N ALA A 262 -11.95 -9.66 -10.32
CA ALA A 262 -13.13 -9.01 -10.87
C ALA A 262 -14.19 -8.69 -9.80
N ALA A 263 -14.21 -9.45 -8.70
CA ALA A 263 -15.15 -9.25 -7.59
C ALA A 263 -14.67 -8.18 -6.62
N ALA A 264 -13.37 -7.96 -6.48
CA ALA A 264 -12.78 -6.93 -5.62
C ALA A 264 -12.94 -5.52 -6.17
#